data_fdc80c98a2bd5801e483b25650d77e88
#
_entry.id   fdc80c98a2bd5801e483b25650d77e88
#
_cell.length_a   1.000
_cell.length_b   1.000
_cell.length_c   1.000
_cell.angle_alpha   90.00
_cell.angle_beta   90.00
_cell.angle_gamma   90.00
#
_symmetry.space_group_name_H-M   'P 1'
#
loop_
_entity.id
_entity.type
_entity.pdbx_description
1 polymer ?
#
loop_
_entity_poly.entity_id
_entity_poly.type
_entity_poly.pdbx_seq_one_letter_code
_entity_poly.pdbx_strand_id
1 'polypeptide(L)'
;MINRNNADSIMYSITMGLCFLALLLLPFEQGFALKSLRIAGEIALLAIIISPNKYLKSEHRYIALSLLALSILSFLWFRIYKTPDSEYVGAYMNYRDWSLAGLFTAFTIPVVTSIRDRSEKIMKNIHLFIALLVNLIYIVYAYYQFFILNENRATLSLAYGPNATGAAYTITFISLYALIAISTLVTKFRLPLLIIISFANFIAISATGTRAGIIIYPLVIIFIFWNELKRHSVKARKTSIFSIIVLAIFSGVLLYKPIIERVNNLKSDIEQYHENNTVTSVGARFAMYKTGIESSYNNFTGQSLEERGYKIKKIVEN
;
A
#
# COMPACT_ATOMS: atom_id res chain seq x y z
N MET A 1 32.26 22.29 16.49
CA MET A 1 31.74 20.93 16.77
C MET A 1 30.22 20.96 16.71
N ILE A 2 29.61 20.25 15.77
CA ILE A 2 28.14 20.10 15.74
C ILE A 2 27.75 19.27 16.96
N ASN A 3 26.91 19.85 17.81
CA ASN A 3 26.42 19.12 18.99
C ASN A 3 25.66 17.87 18.50
N ARG A 4 25.99 16.69 19.01
CA ARG A 4 25.41 15.39 18.63
C ARG A 4 23.87 15.41 18.63
N ASN A 5 23.27 16.14 19.57
CA ASN A 5 21.82 16.32 19.65
C ASN A 5 21.25 17.15 18.51
N ASN A 6 22.00 18.12 17.97
CA ASN A 6 21.59 18.92 16.84
C ASN A 6 21.69 18.13 15.54
N ALA A 7 22.78 17.36 15.35
CA ALA A 7 22.95 16.48 14.20
C ALA A 7 21.83 15.45 14.09
N ASP A 8 21.50 14.81 15.21
CA ASP A 8 20.43 13.83 15.29
C ASP A 8 19.03 14.44 14.98
N SER A 9 18.79 15.68 15.47
CA SER A 9 17.54 16.40 15.16
C SER A 9 17.41 16.77 13.66
N ILE A 10 18.49 17.15 13.06
CA ILE A 10 18.54 17.49 11.63
C ILE A 10 18.28 16.23 10.79
N MET A 11 18.97 15.12 11.09
CA MET A 11 18.78 13.86 10.37
C MET A 11 17.35 13.34 10.47
N TYR A 12 16.74 13.41 11.67
CA TYR A 12 15.32 13.06 11.86
C TYR A 12 14.41 13.91 10.95
N SER A 13 14.61 15.25 10.96
CA SER A 13 13.77 16.17 10.19
C SER A 13 13.92 15.95 8.68
N ILE A 14 15.13 15.69 8.21
CA ILE A 14 15.40 15.40 6.80
C ILE A 14 14.77 14.06 6.40
N THR A 15 14.94 13.00 7.21
CA THR A 15 14.32 11.68 6.97
C THR A 15 12.80 11.80 6.87
N MET A 16 12.17 12.52 7.80
CA MET A 16 10.72 12.77 7.78
C MET A 16 10.28 13.54 6.55
N GLY A 17 11.00 14.64 6.22
CA GLY A 17 10.70 15.45 5.05
C GLY A 17 10.79 14.67 3.74
N LEU A 18 11.79 13.80 3.60
CA LEU A 18 11.97 12.94 2.43
C LEU A 18 10.89 11.83 2.36
N CYS A 19 10.48 11.27 3.50
CA CYS A 19 9.35 10.32 3.53
C CYS A 19 8.04 11.00 3.11
N PHE A 20 7.77 12.22 3.57
CA PHE A 20 6.60 12.99 3.14
C PHE A 20 6.67 13.35 1.66
N LEU A 21 7.85 13.74 1.18
CA LEU A 21 8.07 14.01 -0.24
C LEU A 21 7.83 12.76 -1.10
N ALA A 22 8.29 11.60 -0.64
CA ALA A 22 8.03 10.34 -1.32
C ALA A 22 6.52 10.05 -1.44
N LEU A 23 5.75 10.25 -0.36
CA LEU A 23 4.30 10.08 -0.38
C LEU A 23 3.60 11.07 -1.33
N LEU A 24 4.03 12.33 -1.35
CA LEU A 24 3.47 13.36 -2.23
C LEU A 24 3.76 13.10 -3.71
N LEU A 25 4.95 12.59 -4.02
CA LEU A 25 5.37 12.31 -5.41
C LEU A 25 4.81 10.99 -5.95
N LEU A 26 4.43 10.06 -5.09
CA LEU A 26 4.01 8.74 -5.49
C LEU A 26 2.89 8.71 -6.53
N PRO A 27 1.83 9.56 -6.49
CA PRO A 27 0.79 9.57 -7.52
C PRO A 27 1.24 10.15 -8.86
N PHE A 28 2.31 10.93 -8.90
CA PHE A 28 2.75 11.64 -10.10
C PHE A 28 3.98 10.99 -10.75
N GLU A 29 4.98 10.63 -9.94
CA GLU A 29 6.27 10.15 -10.42
C GLU A 29 6.90 9.15 -9.45
N GLN A 30 6.65 7.88 -9.68
CA GLN A 30 7.12 6.80 -8.80
C GLN A 30 8.65 6.73 -8.70
N GLY A 31 9.37 7.03 -9.78
CA GLY A 31 10.84 7.00 -9.80
C GLY A 31 11.45 8.01 -8.82
N PHE A 32 10.90 9.22 -8.75
CA PHE A 32 11.34 10.23 -7.77
C PHE A 32 10.89 9.89 -6.35
N ALA A 33 9.69 9.33 -6.17
CA ALA A 33 9.23 8.86 -4.88
C ALA A 33 10.16 7.79 -4.28
N LEU A 34 10.55 6.79 -5.08
CA LEU A 34 11.50 5.74 -4.67
C LEU A 34 12.89 6.30 -4.38
N LYS A 35 13.39 7.26 -5.18
CA LYS A 35 14.67 7.94 -4.90
C LYS A 35 14.62 8.68 -3.57
N SER A 36 13.55 9.44 -3.31
CA SER A 36 13.35 10.15 -2.04
C SER A 36 13.34 9.21 -0.85
N LEU A 37 12.63 8.07 -0.96
CA LEU A 37 12.59 7.05 0.09
C LEU A 37 13.98 6.40 0.31
N ARG A 38 14.74 6.18 -0.75
CA ARG A 38 16.10 5.63 -0.67
C ARG A 38 17.02 6.59 0.08
N ILE A 39 17.05 7.87 -0.28
CA ILE A 39 17.85 8.89 0.41
C ILE A 39 17.40 9.01 1.87
N ALA A 40 16.09 8.95 2.15
CA ALA A 40 15.58 8.92 3.53
C ALA A 40 16.16 7.75 4.34
N GLY A 41 16.24 6.56 3.74
CA GLY A 41 16.82 5.37 4.36
C GLY A 41 18.32 5.48 4.60
N GLU A 42 19.07 6.07 3.69
CA GLU A 42 20.51 6.33 3.84
C GLU A 42 20.78 7.28 5.02
N ILE A 43 20.02 8.37 5.10
CA ILE A 43 20.13 9.33 6.22
C ILE A 43 19.66 8.69 7.54
N ALA A 44 18.61 7.88 7.51
CA ALA A 44 18.13 7.14 8.67
C ALA A 44 19.19 6.15 9.19
N LEU A 45 19.90 5.44 8.28
CA LEU A 45 21.01 4.58 8.66
C LEU A 45 22.11 5.35 9.36
N LEU A 46 22.50 6.52 8.83
CA LEU A 46 23.49 7.39 9.50
C LEU A 46 23.01 7.85 10.88
N ALA A 47 21.74 8.21 11.03
CA ALA A 47 21.17 8.56 12.33
C ALA A 47 21.22 7.39 13.32
N ILE A 48 20.92 6.16 12.87
CA ILE A 48 21.04 4.95 13.71
C ILE A 48 22.48 4.70 14.14
N ILE A 49 23.46 4.86 13.25
CA ILE A 49 24.88 4.70 13.57
C ILE A 49 25.35 5.73 14.61
N ILE A 50 24.92 6.98 14.49
CA ILE A 50 25.27 8.05 15.43
C ILE A 50 24.61 7.85 16.81
N SER A 51 23.37 7.37 16.82
CA SER A 51 22.57 7.25 18.06
C SER A 51 21.89 5.87 18.19
N PRO A 52 22.65 4.75 18.21
CA PRO A 52 22.09 3.40 18.16
C PRO A 52 21.17 3.09 19.34
N ASN A 53 21.55 3.50 20.55
CA ASN A 53 20.77 3.26 21.76
C ASN A 53 19.37 3.89 21.73
N LYS A 54 19.21 4.97 20.96
CA LYS A 54 17.93 5.66 20.82
C LYS A 54 17.01 4.92 19.84
N TYR A 55 17.53 4.53 18.69
CA TYR A 55 16.71 3.99 17.60
C TYR A 55 16.51 2.48 17.68
N LEU A 56 17.52 1.71 18.12
CA LEU A 56 17.42 0.26 18.27
C LEU A 56 16.58 -0.21 19.47
N LYS A 57 16.26 0.69 20.40
CA LYS A 57 15.34 0.43 21.51
C LYS A 57 13.89 0.79 21.21
N SER A 58 13.58 1.25 19.99
CA SER A 58 12.21 1.57 19.56
C SER A 58 11.28 0.36 19.72
N GLU A 59 10.03 0.61 20.12
CA GLU A 59 8.97 -0.41 20.17
C GLU A 59 8.72 -1.06 18.80
N HIS A 60 8.98 -0.33 17.72
CA HIS A 60 8.80 -0.79 16.34
C HIS A 60 10.02 -1.53 15.75
N ARG A 61 11.06 -1.80 16.58
CA ARG A 61 12.29 -2.48 16.12
C ARG A 61 12.03 -3.83 15.47
N TYR A 62 11.05 -4.60 15.96
CA TYR A 62 10.76 -5.93 15.41
C TYR A 62 10.18 -5.85 14.01
N ILE A 63 9.36 -4.84 13.71
CA ILE A 63 8.84 -4.59 12.35
C ILE A 63 10.01 -4.23 11.42
N ALA A 64 10.88 -3.33 11.86
CA ALA A 64 12.07 -2.94 11.11
C ALA A 64 13.00 -4.13 10.84
N LEU A 65 13.29 -4.95 11.85
CA LEU A 65 14.13 -6.15 11.73
C LEU A 65 13.50 -7.20 10.81
N SER A 66 12.20 -7.44 10.90
CA SER A 66 11.50 -8.38 10.02
C SER A 66 11.57 -7.93 8.56
N LEU A 67 11.34 -6.64 8.31
CA LEU A 67 11.43 -6.07 6.97
C LEU A 67 12.87 -6.11 6.44
N LEU A 68 13.86 -5.82 7.31
CA LEU A 68 15.28 -5.93 7.00
C LEU A 68 15.66 -7.36 6.61
N ALA A 69 15.26 -8.35 7.39
CA ALA A 69 15.52 -9.76 7.12
C ALA A 69 14.91 -10.21 5.78
N LEU A 70 13.63 -9.89 5.53
CA LEU A 70 12.98 -10.19 4.26
C LEU A 70 13.69 -9.53 3.07
N SER A 71 14.13 -8.28 3.24
CA SER A 71 14.83 -7.54 2.19
C SER A 71 16.21 -8.15 1.90
N ILE A 72 16.95 -8.54 2.92
CA ILE A 72 18.25 -9.22 2.76
C ILE A 72 18.05 -10.58 2.09
N LEU A 73 17.10 -11.40 2.52
CA LEU A 73 16.80 -12.70 1.92
C LEU A 73 16.42 -12.57 0.45
N SER A 74 15.56 -11.61 0.11
CA SER A 74 15.18 -11.34 -1.28
C SER A 74 16.36 -10.87 -2.13
N PHE A 75 17.24 -10.03 -1.57
CA PHE A 75 18.43 -9.56 -2.26
C PHE A 75 19.47 -10.69 -2.47
N LEU A 76 19.66 -11.54 -1.45
CA LEU A 76 20.52 -12.71 -1.56
C LEU A 76 20.01 -13.68 -2.63
N TRP A 77 18.69 -13.95 -2.62
CA TRP A 77 18.05 -14.76 -3.66
C TRP A 77 18.32 -14.19 -5.05
N PHE A 78 18.13 -12.88 -5.25
CA PHE A 78 18.44 -12.20 -6.50
C PHE A 78 19.92 -12.39 -6.91
N ARG A 79 20.85 -12.25 -5.97
CA ARG A 79 22.30 -12.39 -6.24
C ARG A 79 22.71 -13.80 -6.60
N ILE A 80 22.10 -14.80 -5.98
CA ILE A 80 22.41 -16.23 -6.17
C ILE A 80 21.86 -16.73 -7.51
N TYR A 81 20.63 -16.37 -7.83
CA TYR A 81 19.91 -17.01 -8.93
C TYR A 81 19.85 -16.20 -10.23
N LYS A 82 20.18 -14.92 -10.22
CA LYS A 82 20.20 -14.13 -11.45
C LYS A 82 21.33 -14.57 -12.37
N THR A 83 20.99 -15.00 -13.58
CA THR A 83 21.93 -15.28 -14.66
C THR A 83 22.14 -14.06 -15.57
N PRO A 84 23.32 -13.89 -16.22
CA PRO A 84 23.59 -12.76 -17.11
C PRO A 84 22.58 -12.65 -18.28
N ASP A 85 22.25 -13.78 -18.91
CA ASP A 85 21.43 -13.87 -20.13
C ASP A 85 20.01 -14.38 -19.84
N SER A 86 19.46 -14.07 -18.66
CA SER A 86 18.14 -14.50 -18.25
C SER A 86 17.02 -13.94 -19.11
N GLU A 87 16.10 -14.79 -19.56
CA GLU A 87 14.83 -14.35 -20.16
C GLU A 87 13.95 -13.55 -19.18
N TYR A 88 14.19 -13.71 -17.86
CA TYR A 88 13.43 -13.09 -16.77
C TYR A 88 14.13 -11.86 -16.17
N VAL A 89 15.00 -11.16 -16.93
CA VAL A 89 15.74 -9.98 -16.44
C VAL A 89 14.83 -8.97 -15.73
N GLY A 90 13.67 -8.63 -16.31
CA GLY A 90 12.73 -7.70 -15.72
C GLY A 90 12.23 -8.14 -14.36
N ALA A 91 11.90 -9.43 -14.20
CA ALA A 91 11.44 -9.98 -12.92
C ALA A 91 12.55 -9.97 -11.87
N TYR A 92 13.77 -10.35 -12.24
CA TYR A 92 14.93 -10.27 -11.33
C TYR A 92 15.22 -8.83 -10.88
N MET A 93 15.12 -7.85 -11.79
CA MET A 93 15.28 -6.44 -11.43
C MET A 93 14.20 -5.96 -10.47
N ASN A 94 12.95 -6.38 -10.64
CA ASN A 94 11.87 -6.09 -9.70
C ASN A 94 12.20 -6.63 -8.30
N TYR A 95 12.69 -7.86 -8.16
CA TYR A 95 13.10 -8.41 -6.87
C TYR A 95 14.22 -7.58 -6.22
N ARG A 96 15.21 -7.16 -7.01
CA ARG A 96 16.27 -6.25 -6.53
C ARG A 96 15.70 -4.95 -6.00
N ASP A 97 14.83 -4.31 -6.78
CA ASP A 97 14.29 -3.00 -6.45
C ASP A 97 13.38 -3.05 -5.22
N TRP A 98 12.59 -4.12 -5.08
CA TRP A 98 11.79 -4.38 -3.87
C TRP A 98 12.67 -4.63 -2.64
N SER A 99 13.73 -5.40 -2.81
CA SER A 99 14.69 -5.66 -1.71
C SER A 99 15.35 -4.37 -1.24
N LEU A 100 15.78 -3.51 -2.15
CA LEU A 100 16.36 -2.21 -1.81
C LEU A 100 15.33 -1.27 -1.16
N ALA A 101 14.12 -1.20 -1.69
CA ALA A 101 13.05 -0.40 -1.10
C ALA A 101 12.73 -0.86 0.32
N GLY A 102 12.61 -2.16 0.55
CA GLY A 102 12.39 -2.74 1.88
C GLY A 102 13.56 -2.46 2.84
N LEU A 103 14.80 -2.58 2.38
CA LEU A 103 16.00 -2.27 3.15
C LEU A 103 15.99 -0.81 3.66
N PHE A 104 15.78 0.14 2.75
CA PHE A 104 15.75 1.56 3.09
C PHE A 104 14.55 1.91 4.00
N THR A 105 13.38 1.29 3.74
CA THR A 105 12.21 1.45 4.62
C THR A 105 12.49 0.90 6.01
N ALA A 106 13.19 -0.22 6.15
CA ALA A 106 13.55 -0.80 7.44
C ALA A 106 14.39 0.17 8.29
N PHE A 107 15.29 0.94 7.68
CA PHE A 107 16.06 1.96 8.39
C PHE A 107 15.23 3.19 8.74
N THR A 108 14.26 3.58 7.92
CA THR A 108 13.42 4.75 8.22
C THR A 108 12.47 4.50 9.40
N ILE A 109 11.95 3.27 9.57
CA ILE A 109 10.96 2.95 10.62
C ILE A 109 11.41 3.38 12.02
N PRO A 110 12.56 2.95 12.57
CA PRO A 110 12.96 3.32 13.92
C PRO A 110 13.24 4.81 14.08
N VAL A 111 13.66 5.51 13.03
CA VAL A 111 13.93 6.94 13.05
C VAL A 111 12.62 7.73 13.06
N VAL A 112 11.71 7.42 12.13
CA VAL A 112 10.42 8.10 11.99
C VAL A 112 9.52 7.90 13.20
N THR A 113 9.56 6.72 13.83
CA THR A 113 8.74 6.38 15.01
C THR A 113 9.34 6.86 16.31
N SER A 114 10.57 7.36 16.33
CA SER A 114 11.20 7.95 17.52
C SER A 114 10.66 9.35 17.78
N ILE A 115 9.54 9.45 18.51
CA ILE A 115 8.92 10.73 18.86
C ILE A 115 9.82 11.50 19.82
N ARG A 116 9.99 12.80 19.55
CA ARG A 116 10.71 13.74 20.41
C ARG A 116 9.72 14.64 21.13
N ASP A 117 9.75 14.68 22.45
CA ASP A 117 8.81 15.39 23.32
C ASP A 117 8.58 16.88 22.98
N ARG A 118 9.60 17.59 22.48
CA ARG A 118 9.48 19.03 22.19
C ARG A 118 8.77 19.39 20.86
N SER A 119 8.72 18.49 19.91
CA SER A 119 8.13 18.77 18.58
C SER A 119 6.83 17.96 18.34
N GLU A 120 6.36 17.24 19.33
CA GLU A 120 5.25 16.29 19.19
C GLU A 120 3.99 16.93 18.57
N LYS A 121 3.58 18.09 19.07
CA LYS A 121 2.35 18.77 18.58
C LYS A 121 2.50 19.26 17.15
N ILE A 122 3.65 19.86 16.80
CA ILE A 122 3.92 20.34 15.45
C ILE A 122 3.98 19.16 14.49
N MET A 123 4.66 18.11 14.88
CA MET A 123 4.82 16.91 14.07
C MET A 123 3.49 16.20 13.83
N LYS A 124 2.62 16.09 14.87
CA LYS A 124 1.26 15.56 14.74
C LYS A 124 0.42 16.36 13.73
N ASN A 125 0.51 17.67 13.76
CA ASN A 125 -0.21 18.52 12.80
C ASN A 125 0.33 18.35 11.37
N ILE A 126 1.64 18.22 11.20
CA ILE A 126 2.26 17.96 9.91
C ILE A 126 1.82 16.59 9.38
N HIS A 127 1.84 15.56 10.21
CA HIS A 127 1.34 14.22 9.83
C HIS A 127 -0.12 14.26 9.37
N LEU A 128 -0.98 14.93 10.13
CA LEU A 128 -2.38 15.06 9.76
C LEU A 128 -2.54 15.80 8.42
N PHE A 129 -1.84 16.93 8.27
CA PHE A 129 -1.87 17.71 7.03
C PHE A 129 -1.42 16.89 5.82
N ILE A 130 -0.27 16.21 5.92
CA ILE A 130 0.26 15.39 4.83
C ILE A 130 -0.67 14.20 4.53
N ALA A 131 -1.20 13.53 5.56
CA ALA A 131 -2.12 12.42 5.38
C ALA A 131 -3.37 12.84 4.60
N LEU A 132 -3.96 14.00 4.97
CA LEU A 132 -5.14 14.53 4.30
C LEU A 132 -4.82 15.04 2.88
N LEU A 133 -3.72 15.75 2.71
CA LEU A 133 -3.32 16.29 1.42
C LEU A 133 -3.03 15.17 0.41
N VAL A 134 -2.22 14.18 0.78
CA VAL A 134 -1.93 13.05 -0.10
C VAL A 134 -3.19 12.26 -0.41
N ASN A 135 -4.03 12.02 0.59
CA ASN A 135 -5.29 11.31 0.36
C ASN A 135 -6.21 12.08 -0.60
N LEU A 136 -6.32 13.40 -0.44
CA LEU A 136 -7.11 14.24 -1.35
C LEU A 136 -6.59 14.19 -2.78
N ILE A 137 -5.26 14.24 -2.97
CA ILE A 137 -4.63 14.12 -4.30
C ILE A 137 -5.05 12.80 -4.97
N TYR A 138 -4.99 11.68 -4.26
CA TYR A 138 -5.38 10.38 -4.82
C TYR A 138 -6.86 10.30 -5.16
N ILE A 139 -7.75 10.83 -4.31
CA ILE A 139 -9.19 10.89 -4.57
C ILE A 139 -9.48 11.72 -5.81
N VAL A 140 -8.95 12.94 -5.86
CA VAL A 140 -9.18 13.87 -6.97
C VAL A 140 -8.65 13.29 -8.28
N TYR A 141 -7.46 12.69 -8.26
CA TYR A 141 -6.87 12.13 -9.46
C TYR A 141 -7.63 10.89 -9.95
N ALA A 142 -8.08 10.01 -9.06
CA ALA A 142 -8.92 8.88 -9.45
C ALA A 142 -10.28 9.32 -10.03
N TYR A 143 -10.89 10.36 -9.43
CA TYR A 143 -12.15 10.94 -9.93
C TYR A 143 -11.96 11.61 -11.28
N TYR A 144 -10.87 12.34 -11.46
CA TYR A 144 -10.53 12.96 -12.72
C TYR A 144 -10.41 11.93 -13.85
N GLN A 145 -9.66 10.85 -13.63
CA GLN A 145 -9.53 9.78 -14.62
C GLN A 145 -10.88 9.12 -14.93
N PHE A 146 -11.66 8.80 -13.90
CA PHE A 146 -12.90 8.02 -14.10
C PHE A 146 -14.06 8.87 -14.63
N PHE A 147 -14.31 10.05 -14.03
CA PHE A 147 -15.50 10.85 -14.36
C PHE A 147 -15.26 11.93 -15.43
N ILE A 148 -14.02 12.45 -15.53
CA ILE A 148 -13.71 13.54 -16.48
C ILE A 148 -13.12 12.96 -17.76
N LEU A 149 -12.09 12.10 -17.65
CA LEU A 149 -11.47 11.48 -18.82
C LEU A 149 -12.28 10.28 -19.34
N ASN A 150 -13.32 9.85 -18.62
CA ASN A 150 -14.13 8.68 -18.93
C ASN A 150 -13.31 7.40 -19.15
N GLU A 151 -12.21 7.26 -18.40
CA GLU A 151 -11.43 6.03 -18.46
C GLU A 151 -12.23 4.87 -17.85
N ASN A 152 -12.16 3.68 -18.47
CA ASN A 152 -12.83 2.48 -17.95
C ASN A 152 -12.39 2.10 -16.54
N ARG A 153 -11.19 2.53 -16.12
CA ARG A 153 -10.60 2.27 -14.80
C ARG A 153 -9.62 3.38 -14.43
N ALA A 154 -9.70 3.86 -13.21
CA ALA A 154 -8.66 4.72 -12.66
C ALA A 154 -7.40 3.89 -12.39
N THR A 155 -6.28 4.24 -13.02
CA THR A 155 -5.03 3.47 -12.98
C THR A 155 -3.94 4.17 -12.20
N LEU A 156 -4.07 5.48 -11.97
CA LEU A 156 -3.03 6.38 -11.52
C LEU A 156 -1.75 6.22 -12.38
N SER A 157 -0.92 7.19 -12.49
CA SER A 157 0.31 7.09 -13.30
C SER A 157 1.41 6.36 -12.52
N LEU A 158 1.26 5.04 -12.35
CA LEU A 158 2.31 4.22 -11.76
C LEU A 158 3.34 3.88 -12.83
N ALA A 159 4.62 3.97 -12.52
CA ALA A 159 5.77 4.02 -13.44
C ALA A 159 5.91 2.88 -14.46
N TYR A 160 5.18 1.81 -14.30
CA TYR A 160 5.24 0.64 -15.20
C TYR A 160 3.98 0.47 -16.05
N GLY A 161 3.31 1.57 -16.35
CA GLY A 161 2.08 1.58 -17.13
C GLY A 161 0.81 1.54 -16.28
N PRO A 162 -0.37 1.61 -16.90
CA PRO A 162 -1.64 1.71 -16.21
C PRO A 162 -1.91 0.45 -15.37
N ASN A 163 -1.86 0.57 -14.06
CA ASN A 163 -2.07 -0.53 -13.11
C ASN A 163 -3.19 -0.23 -12.12
N ALA A 164 -4.43 -0.54 -12.52
CA ALA A 164 -5.59 -0.32 -11.69
C ALA A 164 -5.57 -1.09 -10.35
N THR A 165 -4.95 -2.28 -10.31
CA THR A 165 -4.82 -3.05 -9.06
C THR A 165 -3.83 -2.38 -8.10
N GLY A 166 -2.69 -1.93 -8.60
CA GLY A 166 -1.73 -1.14 -7.84
C GLY A 166 -2.34 0.17 -7.34
N ALA A 167 -3.12 0.87 -8.17
CA ALA A 167 -3.86 2.07 -7.81
C ALA A 167 -4.83 1.81 -6.64
N ALA A 168 -5.63 0.74 -6.70
CA ALA A 168 -6.56 0.38 -5.63
C ALA A 168 -5.86 0.15 -4.30
N TYR A 169 -4.75 -0.59 -4.29
CA TYR A 169 -3.98 -0.84 -3.07
C TYR A 169 -3.36 0.43 -2.53
N THR A 170 -2.78 1.26 -3.38
CA THR A 170 -2.19 2.53 -2.96
C THR A 170 -3.24 3.47 -2.35
N ILE A 171 -4.40 3.64 -3.00
CA ILE A 171 -5.51 4.43 -2.44
C ILE A 171 -5.95 3.84 -1.09
N THR A 172 -6.06 2.52 -0.98
CA THR A 172 -6.44 1.86 0.28
C THR A 172 -5.44 2.20 1.40
N PHE A 173 -4.14 2.05 1.18
CA PHE A 173 -3.11 2.36 2.20
C PHE A 173 -3.10 3.83 2.59
N ILE A 174 -3.16 4.74 1.62
CA ILE A 174 -3.19 6.18 1.89
C ILE A 174 -4.48 6.58 2.62
N SER A 175 -5.61 5.97 2.26
CA SER A 175 -6.87 6.15 2.99
C SER A 175 -6.74 5.71 4.45
N LEU A 176 -6.21 4.52 4.70
CA LEU A 176 -6.00 4.02 6.06
C LEU A 176 -5.07 4.95 6.87
N TYR A 177 -4.00 5.44 6.26
CA TYR A 177 -3.12 6.43 6.88
C TYR A 177 -3.88 7.70 7.26
N ALA A 178 -4.71 8.25 6.37
CA ALA A 178 -5.52 9.43 6.63
C ALA A 178 -6.57 9.18 7.73
N LEU A 179 -7.27 8.04 7.69
CA LEU A 179 -8.28 7.69 8.70
C LEU A 179 -7.68 7.46 10.09
N ILE A 180 -6.51 6.83 10.19
CA ILE A 180 -5.79 6.68 11.44
C ILE A 180 -5.34 8.06 11.97
N ALA A 181 -4.78 8.91 11.10
CA ALA A 181 -4.40 10.27 11.49
C ALA A 181 -5.60 11.08 12.01
N ILE A 182 -6.76 11.00 11.35
CA ILE A 182 -7.99 11.65 11.82
C ILE A 182 -8.43 11.07 13.16
N SER A 183 -8.49 9.76 13.31
CA SER A 183 -8.98 9.10 14.53
C SER A 183 -8.11 9.38 15.75
N THR A 184 -6.81 9.64 15.54
CA THR A 184 -5.85 9.90 16.61
C THR A 184 -5.61 11.38 16.89
N LEU A 185 -5.63 12.23 15.86
CA LEU A 185 -5.17 13.62 15.96
C LEU A 185 -6.32 14.65 15.95
N VAL A 186 -7.49 14.31 15.41
CA VAL A 186 -8.64 15.21 15.35
C VAL A 186 -9.55 14.98 16.55
N THR A 187 -9.95 16.07 17.23
CA THR A 187 -10.87 16.01 18.38
C THR A 187 -12.30 16.44 18.00
N LYS A 188 -12.41 17.55 17.28
CA LYS A 188 -13.70 18.10 16.80
C LYS A 188 -14.01 17.55 15.40
N PHE A 189 -15.28 17.26 15.13
CA PHE A 189 -15.75 16.77 13.81
C PHE A 189 -15.07 15.48 13.33
N ARG A 190 -14.40 14.72 14.23
CA ARG A 190 -13.71 13.47 13.90
C ARG A 190 -14.60 12.51 13.13
N LEU A 191 -15.76 12.20 13.69
CA LEU A 191 -16.64 11.17 13.12
C LEU A 191 -17.23 11.57 11.76
N PRO A 192 -17.77 12.79 11.53
CA PRO A 192 -18.14 13.24 10.20
C PRO A 192 -17.00 13.18 9.19
N LEU A 193 -15.80 13.60 9.57
CA LEU A 193 -14.64 13.58 8.69
C LEU A 193 -14.23 12.17 8.31
N LEU A 194 -14.22 11.22 9.27
CA LEU A 194 -13.99 9.81 9.01
C LEU A 194 -15.02 9.26 8.01
N ILE A 195 -16.29 9.56 8.17
CA ILE A 195 -17.35 9.10 7.28
C ILE A 195 -17.13 9.62 5.87
N ILE A 196 -16.97 10.94 5.70
CA ILE A 196 -16.82 11.57 4.39
C ILE A 196 -15.58 11.02 3.66
N ILE A 197 -14.44 10.97 4.33
CA ILE A 197 -13.19 10.50 3.72
C ILE A 197 -13.26 9.01 3.39
N SER A 198 -13.88 8.18 4.24
CA SER A 198 -14.05 6.76 3.94
C SER A 198 -14.87 6.54 2.66
N PHE A 199 -15.98 7.27 2.50
CA PHE A 199 -16.82 7.12 1.31
C PHE A 199 -16.16 7.69 0.06
N ALA A 200 -15.49 8.83 0.15
CA ALA A 200 -14.73 9.38 -0.97
C ALA A 200 -13.65 8.40 -1.47
N ASN A 201 -12.94 7.76 -0.55
CA ASN A 201 -11.96 6.73 -0.91
C ASN A 201 -12.62 5.46 -1.46
N PHE A 202 -13.78 5.05 -0.92
CA PHE A 202 -14.50 3.90 -1.46
C PHE A 202 -14.90 4.11 -2.92
N ILE A 203 -15.39 5.30 -3.27
CA ILE A 203 -15.69 5.66 -4.66
C ILE A 203 -14.42 5.65 -5.51
N ALA A 204 -13.31 6.23 -5.02
CA ALA A 204 -12.03 6.24 -5.72
C ALA A 204 -11.48 4.81 -5.97
N ILE A 205 -11.56 3.92 -4.96
CA ILE A 205 -11.18 2.51 -5.09
C ILE A 205 -12.08 1.79 -6.09
N SER A 206 -13.39 2.05 -6.04
CA SER A 206 -14.36 1.46 -6.97
C SER A 206 -14.12 1.90 -8.41
N ALA A 207 -13.70 3.16 -8.62
CA ALA A 207 -13.31 3.68 -9.93
C ALA A 207 -12.10 2.92 -10.53
N THR A 208 -11.26 2.29 -9.72
CA THR A 208 -10.20 1.40 -10.23
C THR A 208 -10.73 0.08 -10.81
N GLY A 209 -11.98 -0.29 -10.49
CA GLY A 209 -12.59 -1.56 -10.88
C GLY A 209 -11.88 -2.79 -10.30
N THR A 210 -11.11 -2.66 -9.21
CA THR A 210 -10.38 -3.76 -8.57
C THR A 210 -11.26 -4.48 -7.55
N ARG A 211 -11.71 -5.69 -7.87
CA ARG A 211 -12.66 -6.50 -7.06
C ARG A 211 -12.19 -6.65 -5.61
N ALA A 212 -10.93 -6.97 -5.40
CA ALA A 212 -10.35 -7.12 -4.06
C ALA A 212 -10.44 -5.83 -3.23
N GLY A 213 -10.13 -4.67 -3.83
CA GLY A 213 -10.24 -3.38 -3.15
C GLY A 213 -11.67 -3.05 -2.75
N ILE A 214 -12.63 -3.27 -3.64
CA ILE A 214 -14.06 -3.02 -3.39
C ILE A 214 -14.60 -3.87 -2.22
N ILE A 215 -14.12 -5.11 -2.07
CA ILE A 215 -14.58 -6.03 -1.01
C ILE A 215 -13.83 -5.78 0.30
N ILE A 216 -12.50 -5.67 0.24
CA ILE A 216 -11.66 -5.61 1.45
C ILE A 216 -11.76 -4.24 2.14
N TYR A 217 -11.83 -3.15 1.38
CA TYR A 217 -11.84 -1.82 1.95
C TYR A 217 -13.00 -1.58 2.95
N PRO A 218 -14.28 -1.90 2.63
CA PRO A 218 -15.37 -1.78 3.59
C PRO A 218 -15.17 -2.59 4.86
N LEU A 219 -14.61 -3.81 4.77
CA LEU A 219 -14.34 -4.66 5.93
C LEU A 219 -13.34 -3.99 6.89
N VAL A 220 -12.28 -3.41 6.36
CA VAL A 220 -11.28 -2.69 7.17
C VAL A 220 -11.89 -1.41 7.78
N ILE A 221 -12.72 -0.70 7.03
CA ILE A 221 -13.40 0.50 7.51
C ILE A 221 -14.38 0.18 8.65
N ILE A 222 -15.14 -0.92 8.55
CA ILE A 222 -16.03 -1.37 9.64
C ILE A 222 -15.23 -1.53 10.94
N PHE A 223 -14.02 -2.10 10.89
CA PHE A 223 -13.17 -2.27 12.07
C PHE A 223 -12.75 -0.92 12.69
N ILE A 224 -12.38 0.06 11.87
CA ILE A 224 -12.03 1.42 12.34
C ILE A 224 -13.25 2.08 12.98
N PHE A 225 -14.40 2.04 12.30
CA PHE A 225 -15.64 2.63 12.81
C PHE A 225 -16.15 1.93 14.07
N TRP A 226 -16.02 0.62 14.17
CA TRP A 226 -16.39 -0.12 15.38
C TRP A 226 -15.71 0.42 16.63
N ASN A 227 -14.42 0.68 16.55
CA ASN A 227 -13.65 1.24 17.66
C ASN A 227 -14.02 2.71 17.94
N GLU A 228 -14.27 3.49 16.90
CA GLU A 228 -14.60 4.90 17.05
C GLU A 228 -16.04 5.09 17.60
N LEU A 229 -17.02 4.35 17.11
CA LEU A 229 -18.41 4.43 17.56
C LEU A 229 -18.59 4.09 19.05
N LYS A 230 -17.72 3.23 19.61
CA LYS A 230 -17.71 2.93 21.07
C LYS A 230 -17.39 4.14 21.93
N ARG A 231 -16.69 5.15 21.39
CA ARG A 231 -16.27 6.36 22.11
C ARG A 231 -17.32 7.46 22.11
N HIS A 232 -18.42 7.29 21.36
CA HIS A 232 -19.45 8.32 21.17
C HIS A 232 -20.74 7.99 21.91
N SER A 233 -21.52 9.07 22.23
CA SER A 233 -22.85 8.94 22.82
C SER A 233 -23.82 8.15 21.92
N VAL A 234 -24.86 7.57 22.53
CA VAL A 234 -25.85 6.77 21.80
C VAL A 234 -26.50 7.57 20.65
N LYS A 235 -26.78 8.87 20.88
CA LYS A 235 -27.36 9.75 19.86
C LYS A 235 -26.40 9.94 18.68
N ALA A 236 -25.14 10.29 18.95
CA ALA A 236 -24.14 10.46 17.91
C ALA A 236 -23.89 9.15 17.13
N ARG A 237 -23.88 8.00 17.81
CA ARG A 237 -23.75 6.69 17.19
C ARG A 237 -24.90 6.38 16.23
N LYS A 238 -26.15 6.59 16.64
CA LYS A 238 -27.33 6.40 15.77
C LYS A 238 -27.27 7.28 14.52
N THR A 239 -26.96 8.58 14.69
CA THR A 239 -26.81 9.52 13.57
C THR A 239 -25.71 9.07 12.61
N SER A 240 -24.58 8.63 13.12
CA SER A 240 -23.48 8.16 12.28
C SER A 240 -23.79 6.86 11.53
N ILE A 241 -24.45 5.91 12.17
CA ILE A 241 -24.92 4.69 11.50
C ILE A 241 -25.91 5.05 10.37
N PHE A 242 -26.85 5.95 10.64
CA PHE A 242 -27.76 6.43 9.62
C PHE A 242 -27.00 7.08 8.44
N SER A 243 -26.05 7.98 8.71
CA SER A 243 -25.23 8.61 7.67
C SER A 243 -24.43 7.59 6.85
N ILE A 244 -23.88 6.56 7.50
CA ILE A 244 -23.16 5.47 6.82
C ILE A 244 -24.12 4.73 5.87
N ILE A 245 -25.33 4.40 6.32
CA ILE A 245 -26.34 3.72 5.48
C ILE A 245 -26.72 4.59 4.27
N VAL A 246 -27.00 5.88 4.49
CA VAL A 246 -27.35 6.81 3.39
C VAL A 246 -26.23 6.90 2.37
N LEU A 247 -24.98 7.07 2.81
CA LEU A 247 -23.83 7.15 1.92
C LEU A 247 -23.54 5.82 1.22
N ALA A 248 -23.77 4.68 1.88
CA ALA A 248 -23.65 3.36 1.24
C ALA A 248 -24.66 3.18 0.11
N ILE A 249 -25.93 3.60 0.33
CA ILE A 249 -26.97 3.58 -0.71
C ILE A 249 -26.57 4.51 -1.86
N PHE A 250 -26.15 5.73 -1.56
CA PHE A 250 -25.71 6.70 -2.57
C PHE A 250 -24.53 6.16 -3.40
N SER A 251 -23.51 5.60 -2.74
CA SER A 251 -22.39 5.00 -3.42
C SER A 251 -22.79 3.79 -4.28
N GLY A 252 -23.73 2.97 -3.77
CA GLY A 252 -24.29 1.85 -4.51
C GLY A 252 -25.01 2.28 -5.79
N VAL A 253 -25.80 3.36 -5.72
CA VAL A 253 -26.48 3.93 -6.89
C VAL A 253 -25.46 4.50 -7.90
N LEU A 254 -24.48 5.28 -7.41
CA LEU A 254 -23.45 5.88 -8.26
C LEU A 254 -22.61 4.85 -9.00
N LEU A 255 -22.30 3.75 -8.32
CA LEU A 255 -21.41 2.70 -8.81
C LEU A 255 -22.16 1.45 -9.30
N TYR A 256 -23.48 1.52 -9.41
CA TYR A 256 -24.32 0.36 -9.78
C TYR A 256 -23.84 -0.34 -11.05
N LYS A 257 -23.66 0.41 -12.14
CA LYS A 257 -23.23 -0.16 -13.43
C LYS A 257 -21.84 -0.82 -13.35
N PRO A 258 -20.79 -0.12 -12.86
CA PRO A 258 -19.47 -0.73 -12.70
C PRO A 258 -19.46 -1.96 -11.78
N ILE A 259 -20.22 -1.94 -10.69
CA ILE A 259 -20.26 -3.07 -9.74
C ILE A 259 -20.95 -4.27 -10.36
N ILE A 260 -22.13 -4.10 -10.96
CA ILE A 260 -22.89 -5.18 -11.60
C ILE A 260 -22.07 -5.83 -12.73
N GLU A 261 -21.46 -5.02 -13.57
CA GLU A 261 -20.60 -5.55 -14.64
C GLU A 261 -19.45 -6.41 -14.08
N ARG A 262 -18.84 -5.98 -12.97
CA ARG A 262 -17.78 -6.75 -12.31
C ARG A 262 -18.27 -8.03 -11.66
N VAL A 263 -19.47 -8.01 -11.09
CA VAL A 263 -20.10 -9.22 -10.52
C VAL A 263 -20.45 -10.23 -11.62
N ASN A 264 -21.03 -9.77 -12.73
CA ASN A 264 -21.36 -10.61 -13.87
C ASN A 264 -20.11 -11.24 -14.50
N ASN A 265 -19.05 -10.43 -14.68
CA ASN A 265 -17.75 -10.92 -15.16
C ASN A 265 -17.14 -11.95 -14.22
N LEU A 266 -17.26 -11.76 -12.89
CA LEU A 266 -16.79 -12.73 -11.92
C LEU A 266 -17.55 -14.05 -12.02
N LYS A 267 -18.89 -13.98 -12.15
CA LYS A 267 -19.73 -15.16 -12.30
C LYS A 267 -19.36 -15.94 -13.59
N SER A 268 -19.27 -15.24 -14.70
CA SER A 268 -18.82 -15.83 -15.98
C SER A 268 -17.42 -16.44 -15.89
N ASP A 269 -16.46 -15.75 -15.25
CA ASP A 269 -15.10 -16.27 -15.04
C ASP A 269 -15.10 -17.60 -14.26
N ILE A 270 -15.98 -17.72 -13.23
CA ILE A 270 -16.10 -18.95 -12.41
C ILE A 270 -16.76 -20.07 -13.22
N GLU A 271 -17.84 -19.78 -13.94
CA GLU A 271 -18.52 -20.75 -14.81
C GLU A 271 -17.55 -21.30 -15.86
N GLN A 272 -16.81 -20.44 -16.55
CA GLN A 272 -15.81 -20.85 -17.54
C GLN A 272 -14.67 -21.67 -16.92
N TYR A 273 -14.26 -21.36 -15.68
CA TYR A 273 -13.25 -22.16 -15.00
C TYR A 273 -13.75 -23.59 -14.71
N HIS A 274 -15.02 -23.76 -14.34
CA HIS A 274 -15.62 -25.08 -14.20
C HIS A 274 -15.68 -25.87 -15.50
N GLU A 275 -15.73 -25.20 -16.65
CA GLU A 275 -15.65 -25.79 -17.98
C GLU A 275 -14.20 -26.01 -18.47
N ASN A 276 -13.21 -25.96 -17.56
CA ASN A 276 -11.78 -26.07 -17.83
C ASN A 276 -11.19 -24.93 -18.70
N ASN A 277 -11.89 -23.81 -18.85
CA ASN A 277 -11.34 -22.64 -19.50
C ASN A 277 -10.53 -21.80 -18.51
N THR A 278 -9.22 -21.93 -18.55
CA THR A 278 -8.27 -21.19 -17.67
C THR A 278 -7.87 -19.82 -18.21
N VAL A 279 -8.37 -19.41 -19.39
CA VAL A 279 -7.99 -18.13 -20.03
C VAL A 279 -8.65 -16.93 -19.35
N THR A 280 -9.64 -17.14 -18.48
CA THR A 280 -10.31 -16.07 -17.74
C THR A 280 -9.41 -15.49 -16.62
N SER A 281 -9.73 -14.26 -16.16
CA SER A 281 -8.98 -13.60 -15.09
C SER A 281 -8.91 -14.41 -13.78
N VAL A 282 -9.95 -15.15 -13.45
CA VAL A 282 -10.03 -16.01 -12.25
C VAL A 282 -9.34 -17.34 -12.53
N GLY A 283 -9.64 -17.97 -13.66
CA GLY A 283 -9.05 -19.23 -14.08
C GLY A 283 -7.53 -19.17 -14.16
N ALA A 284 -7.00 -18.14 -14.81
CA ALA A 284 -5.56 -17.91 -14.91
C ALA A 284 -4.89 -17.80 -13.51
N ARG A 285 -5.53 -17.15 -12.54
CA ARG A 285 -4.98 -17.05 -11.17
C ARG A 285 -4.98 -18.40 -10.46
N PHE A 286 -6.04 -19.17 -10.56
CA PHE A 286 -6.08 -20.52 -9.97
C PHE A 286 -5.04 -21.43 -10.63
N ALA A 287 -4.91 -21.39 -11.95
CA ALA A 287 -3.87 -22.11 -12.66
C ALA A 287 -2.46 -21.68 -12.18
N MET A 288 -2.20 -20.37 -12.07
CA MET A 288 -0.94 -19.84 -11.53
C MET A 288 -0.66 -20.28 -10.10
N TYR A 289 -1.67 -20.30 -9.20
CA TYR A 289 -1.50 -20.78 -7.84
C TYR A 289 -1.19 -22.27 -7.81
N LYS A 290 -1.93 -23.07 -8.54
CA LYS A 290 -1.72 -24.53 -8.63
C LYS A 290 -0.31 -24.82 -9.13
N THR A 291 0.05 -24.32 -10.30
CA THR A 291 1.38 -24.54 -10.89
C THR A 291 2.50 -23.93 -10.05
N GLY A 292 2.25 -22.81 -9.40
CA GLY A 292 3.21 -22.19 -8.48
C GLY A 292 3.53 -23.08 -7.27
N ILE A 293 2.52 -23.68 -6.66
CA ILE A 293 2.68 -24.62 -5.54
C ILE A 293 3.38 -25.89 -6.01
N GLU A 294 2.91 -26.50 -7.09
CA GLU A 294 3.46 -27.74 -7.65
C GLU A 294 4.94 -27.58 -8.07
N SER A 295 5.27 -26.45 -8.72
CA SER A 295 6.65 -26.16 -9.14
C SER A 295 7.61 -25.90 -7.97
N SER A 296 7.09 -25.53 -6.80
CA SER A 296 7.89 -25.18 -5.62
C SER A 296 8.01 -26.33 -4.61
N TYR A 297 7.20 -27.39 -4.74
CA TYR A 297 7.03 -28.44 -3.73
C TYR A 297 8.33 -29.11 -3.26
N ASN A 298 9.31 -29.28 -4.15
CA ASN A 298 10.60 -29.88 -3.82
C ASN A 298 11.76 -28.88 -3.71
N ASN A 299 11.48 -27.56 -3.68
CA ASN A 299 12.50 -26.51 -3.71
C ASN A 299 12.32 -25.47 -2.61
N PHE A 300 12.22 -25.92 -1.36
CA PHE A 300 12.07 -25.03 -0.19
C PHE A 300 13.29 -24.11 0.04
N THR A 301 14.46 -24.46 -0.47
CA THR A 301 15.68 -23.64 -0.37
C THR A 301 15.78 -22.53 -1.42
N GLY A 302 14.84 -22.52 -2.37
CA GLY A 302 14.80 -21.57 -3.48
C GLY A 302 15.16 -22.21 -4.83
N GLN A 303 14.82 -21.52 -5.90
CA GLN A 303 15.12 -21.91 -7.29
C GLN A 303 15.23 -20.67 -8.17
N SER A 304 15.90 -20.79 -9.31
CA SER A 304 15.95 -19.74 -10.32
C SER A 304 14.58 -19.54 -11.00
N LEU A 305 14.39 -18.39 -11.65
CA LEU A 305 13.18 -18.17 -12.45
C LEU A 305 13.15 -19.06 -13.69
N GLU A 306 14.29 -19.39 -14.26
CA GLU A 306 14.45 -20.30 -15.39
C GLU A 306 14.01 -21.71 -15.00
N GLU A 307 14.51 -22.24 -13.86
CA GLU A 307 14.14 -23.56 -13.37
C GLU A 307 12.65 -23.62 -13.05
N ARG A 308 12.12 -22.57 -12.42
CA ARG A 308 10.68 -22.46 -12.14
C ARG A 308 9.86 -22.40 -13.43
N GLY A 309 10.28 -21.59 -14.42
CA GLY A 309 9.65 -21.49 -15.73
C GLY A 309 9.60 -22.82 -16.45
N TYR A 310 10.71 -23.55 -16.46
CA TYR A 310 10.80 -24.90 -17.03
C TYR A 310 9.83 -25.89 -16.36
N LYS A 311 9.77 -25.91 -15.02
CA LYS A 311 8.84 -26.76 -14.28
C LYS A 311 7.38 -26.43 -14.57
N ILE A 312 7.03 -25.13 -14.60
CA ILE A 312 5.69 -24.67 -14.94
C ILE A 312 5.31 -25.14 -16.35
N LYS A 313 6.20 -24.96 -17.31
CA LYS A 313 5.96 -25.41 -18.69
C LYS A 313 5.68 -26.91 -18.75
N LYS A 314 6.47 -27.72 -18.07
CA LYS A 314 6.29 -29.17 -17.98
C LYS A 314 4.96 -29.58 -17.32
N ILE A 315 4.49 -28.82 -16.30
CA ILE A 315 3.21 -29.09 -15.62
C ILE A 315 2.02 -28.75 -16.53
N VAL A 316 2.18 -27.73 -17.39
CA VAL A 316 1.10 -27.30 -18.30
C VAL A 316 1.00 -28.17 -19.55
N GLU A 317 2.10 -28.78 -19.98
CA GLU A 317 2.17 -29.67 -21.15
C GLU A 317 1.69 -31.09 -20.85
N ASN A 318 1.61 -31.51 -19.59
CA ASN A 318 1.08 -32.80 -19.13
C ASN A 318 -0.37 -32.67 -18.67
#